data_3493ab3105afb407ceea1da06fa6c564
#
_entry.id   3493ab3105afb407ceea1da06fa6c564
#
_cell.length_a   1.000
_cell.length_b   1.000
_cell.length_c   1.000
_cell.angle_alpha   90.00
_cell.angle_beta   90.00
_cell.angle_gamma   90.00
#
_symmetry.space_group_name_H-M   'P 1'
#
loop_
_entity.id
_entity.type
_entity.pdbx_description
1 polymer ?
#
loop_
_entity_poly.entity_id
_entity_poly.type
_entity_poly.pdbx_seq_one_letter_code
_entity_poly.pdbx_strand_id
1 'polypeptide(L)'
;MSLTTDYLRGTEWQFGSRLTTEHVWDAFIIVSLLDNKLRQNQKLYVPHTGLQKDRFTEAMAERNRDIVLNGQPDAVGHACDKCLRIYKTNEGEIRHCHPIVGDGISIGRPCCAEFACRKPLQNNRHWYCKAHFDQHQVCAIVKCDNQITGDDSKTCSNPEHKEIERKNKEKGASTFILKDRFRHSQASNLVNSLETQEIQQAEDVEETTQEWFEVDDITNTVQLRSKPNPGTVGVEDDVLAPETCPSKPPTGNRVVKAQFGRCRTHNEQTLVRPCGIIYARATMFGTEAVSNFLKMVENGFSVPGSRKPEHIFYDTNCLARQQAEKNPWFKGIGMCVDVWHFLNKHQVTHEYCQKNCNPSMYPELLDELGKWFFNTSVAEQVNAWLQGYHSICCEMLPIKFDFFLDEMIRQRNVEHLKKLDAEGKNPRIV
;
A
#
# COMPACT_ATOMS: atom_id res chain seq x y z
N MET A 1 4.02 -21.09 37.41
CA MET A 1 5.33 -20.62 36.89
C MET A 1 6.54 -21.22 37.60
N SER A 2 6.48 -21.59 38.89
CA SER A 2 7.64 -22.14 39.62
C SER A 2 8.04 -23.58 39.20
N LEU A 3 7.10 -24.42 38.82
CA LEU A 3 7.34 -25.81 38.42
C LEU A 3 8.18 -25.98 37.13
N THR A 4 8.09 -25.03 36.19
CA THR A 4 8.83 -25.08 34.90
C THR A 4 10.28 -24.62 35.06
N THR A 5 10.58 -23.70 35.96
CA THR A 5 11.94 -23.22 36.22
C THR A 5 12.82 -24.25 36.93
N ASP A 6 12.22 -25.04 37.82
CA ASP A 6 12.96 -26.08 38.56
C ASP A 6 13.32 -27.28 37.67
N TYR A 7 12.48 -27.63 36.72
CA TYR A 7 12.73 -28.68 35.75
C TYR A 7 13.85 -28.35 34.75
N LEU A 8 14.13 -27.07 34.51
CA LEU A 8 15.16 -26.60 33.57
C LEU A 8 16.45 -26.18 34.25
N ARG A 9 16.52 -26.24 35.57
CA ARG A 9 17.77 -26.05 36.35
C ARG A 9 18.79 -27.10 35.94
N GLY A 10 19.92 -26.65 35.37
CA GLY A 10 20.99 -27.53 34.93
C GLY A 10 20.94 -27.83 33.40
N THR A 11 19.99 -27.30 32.68
CA THR A 11 20.01 -27.31 31.20
C THR A 11 20.57 -25.99 30.67
N GLU A 12 21.04 -25.98 29.41
CA GLU A 12 21.50 -24.75 28.75
C GLU A 12 20.37 -23.75 28.43
N TRP A 13 19.15 -24.09 28.81
CA TRP A 13 17.97 -23.25 28.58
C TRP A 13 17.92 -22.09 29.57
N GLN A 14 18.02 -20.88 29.06
CA GLN A 14 17.85 -19.67 29.86
C GLN A 14 16.38 -19.22 29.83
N PHE A 15 15.74 -19.23 30.98
CA PHE A 15 14.42 -18.65 31.17
C PHE A 15 14.55 -17.14 31.42
N GLY A 16 14.20 -16.34 30.42
CA GLY A 16 14.05 -14.89 30.59
C GLY A 16 12.69 -14.56 31.22
N SER A 17 12.69 -13.85 32.32
CA SER A 17 11.46 -13.34 32.96
C SER A 17 10.84 -12.13 32.23
N ARG A 18 11.50 -11.62 31.21
CA ARG A 18 11.06 -10.44 30.46
C ARG A 18 10.53 -10.86 29.07
N LEU A 19 9.33 -10.36 28.77
CA LEU A 19 8.77 -10.47 27.42
C LEU A 19 9.55 -9.52 26.50
N THR A 20 10.15 -10.07 25.44
CA THR A 20 10.85 -9.29 24.41
C THR A 20 9.97 -9.11 23.18
N THR A 21 10.28 -8.14 22.34
CA THR A 21 9.62 -7.95 21.05
C THR A 21 9.69 -9.22 20.17
N GLU A 22 10.80 -9.95 20.23
CA GLU A 22 10.98 -11.21 19.50
C GLU A 22 10.01 -12.28 19.97
N HIS A 23 9.80 -12.42 21.28
CA HIS A 23 8.82 -13.37 21.83
C HIS A 23 7.40 -13.07 21.35
N VAL A 24 7.03 -11.78 21.29
CA VAL A 24 5.71 -11.35 20.77
C VAL A 24 5.57 -11.70 19.29
N TRP A 25 6.61 -11.42 18.49
CA TRP A 25 6.61 -11.77 17.07
C TRP A 25 6.54 -13.28 16.84
N ASP A 26 7.32 -14.05 17.55
CA ASP A 26 7.32 -15.51 17.44
C ASP A 26 5.96 -16.08 17.83
N ALA A 27 5.36 -15.60 18.94
CA ALA A 27 4.04 -16.02 19.36
C ALA A 27 2.96 -15.67 18.30
N PHE A 28 2.99 -14.45 17.75
CA PHE A 28 2.10 -14.04 16.68
C PHE A 28 2.21 -14.97 15.46
N ILE A 29 3.45 -15.23 15.00
CA ILE A 29 3.69 -16.10 13.83
C ILE A 29 3.21 -17.52 14.09
N ILE A 30 3.56 -18.10 15.26
CA ILE A 30 3.17 -19.49 15.60
C ILE A 30 1.65 -19.62 15.65
N VAL A 31 0.96 -18.73 16.36
CA VAL A 31 -0.51 -18.77 16.50
C VAL A 31 -1.17 -18.64 15.13
N SER A 32 -0.72 -17.69 14.31
CA SER A 32 -1.28 -17.49 12.97
C SER A 32 -1.05 -18.68 12.03
N LEU A 33 0.14 -19.31 12.09
CA LEU A 33 0.44 -20.50 11.30
C LEU A 33 -0.36 -21.73 11.77
N LEU A 34 -0.52 -21.90 13.09
CA LEU A 34 -1.33 -22.99 13.66
C LEU A 34 -2.79 -22.86 13.25
N ASP A 35 -3.36 -21.63 13.35
CA ASP A 35 -4.75 -21.40 12.94
C ASP A 35 -4.95 -21.68 11.44
N ASN A 36 -4.01 -21.27 10.59
CA ASN A 36 -4.06 -21.58 9.16
C ASN A 36 -4.01 -23.11 8.91
N LYS A 37 -3.09 -23.83 9.56
CA LYS A 37 -2.97 -25.30 9.41
C LYS A 37 -4.16 -26.07 9.97
N LEU A 38 -4.75 -25.60 11.07
CA LEU A 38 -5.98 -26.17 11.63
C LEU A 38 -7.16 -26.06 10.65
N ARG A 39 -7.33 -24.92 9.99
CA ARG A 39 -8.37 -24.73 8.96
C ARG A 39 -8.20 -25.68 7.77
N GLN A 40 -6.97 -25.99 7.42
CA GLN A 40 -6.63 -26.93 6.34
C GLN A 40 -6.62 -28.38 6.78
N ASN A 41 -6.88 -28.66 8.06
CA ASN A 41 -6.73 -30.00 8.67
C ASN A 41 -5.32 -30.58 8.46
N GLN A 42 -4.30 -29.73 8.59
CA GLN A 42 -2.88 -30.08 8.42
C GLN A 42 -2.09 -29.83 9.70
N LYS A 43 -0.90 -30.43 9.77
CA LYS A 43 0.05 -30.18 10.87
C LYS A 43 1.05 -29.09 10.47
N LEU A 44 1.39 -28.23 11.43
CA LEU A 44 2.48 -27.27 11.26
C LEU A 44 3.82 -28.01 11.41
N TYR A 45 4.67 -27.87 10.41
CA TYR A 45 6.07 -28.31 10.47
C TYR A 45 6.97 -27.09 10.50
N VAL A 46 7.87 -27.03 11.50
CA VAL A 46 8.88 -25.98 11.64
C VAL A 46 10.25 -26.65 11.76
N PRO A 47 11.21 -26.37 10.89
CA PRO A 47 12.56 -26.92 10.97
C PRO A 47 13.23 -26.60 12.30
N HIS A 48 13.94 -27.57 12.89
CA HIS A 48 14.75 -27.37 14.09
C HIS A 48 16.20 -26.98 13.78
N THR A 49 16.56 -26.95 12.49
CA THR A 49 17.91 -26.60 12.01
C THR A 49 17.92 -25.22 11.38
N GLY A 50 19.05 -24.52 11.45
CA GLY A 50 19.21 -23.18 10.89
C GLY A 50 19.18 -22.07 11.93
N LEU A 51 19.14 -20.83 11.47
CA LEU A 51 19.11 -19.66 12.36
C LEU A 51 17.71 -19.48 12.97
N GLN A 52 17.67 -19.24 14.27
CA GLN A 52 16.42 -19.02 15.02
C GLN A 52 15.48 -18.00 14.37
N LYS A 53 16.03 -16.88 13.87
CA LYS A 53 15.28 -15.80 13.22
C LYS A 53 14.59 -16.21 11.91
N ASP A 54 15.05 -17.27 11.27
CA ASP A 54 14.58 -17.71 9.94
C ASP A 54 13.72 -18.97 10.00
N ARG A 55 13.55 -19.58 11.19
CA ARG A 55 12.87 -20.86 11.38
C ARG A 55 11.43 -20.92 10.84
N PHE A 56 10.72 -19.79 10.81
CA PHE A 56 9.35 -19.70 10.32
C PHE A 56 9.24 -19.27 8.85
N THR A 57 10.36 -18.93 8.21
CA THR A 57 10.35 -18.29 6.88
C THR A 57 9.67 -19.18 5.82
N GLU A 58 9.92 -20.48 5.85
CA GLU A 58 9.33 -21.44 4.90
C GLU A 58 7.82 -21.58 5.11
N ALA A 59 7.38 -21.75 6.36
CA ALA A 59 5.97 -21.86 6.71
C ALA A 59 5.18 -20.58 6.38
N MET A 60 5.79 -19.40 6.63
CA MET A 60 5.19 -18.13 6.21
C MET A 60 5.08 -18.03 4.69
N ALA A 61 6.13 -18.42 3.96
CA ALA A 61 6.11 -18.40 2.50
C ALA A 61 5.06 -19.37 1.92
N GLU A 62 4.88 -20.53 2.52
CA GLU A 62 3.83 -21.49 2.16
C GLU A 62 2.45 -20.87 2.36
N ARG A 63 2.20 -20.29 3.52
CA ARG A 63 0.92 -19.62 3.82
C ARG A 63 0.66 -18.45 2.87
N ASN A 64 1.68 -17.65 2.53
CA ASN A 64 1.53 -16.56 1.57
C ASN A 64 1.16 -17.07 0.17
N ARG A 65 1.76 -18.19 -0.27
CA ARG A 65 1.37 -18.86 -1.53
C ARG A 65 -0.06 -19.36 -1.50
N ASP A 66 -0.51 -19.90 -0.37
CA ASP A 66 -1.88 -20.34 -0.18
C ASP A 66 -2.88 -19.18 -0.37
N ILE A 67 -2.62 -18.02 0.24
CA ILE A 67 -3.45 -16.81 0.03
C ILE A 67 -3.48 -16.36 -1.44
N VAL A 68 -2.35 -16.42 -2.12
CA VAL A 68 -2.29 -16.06 -3.56
C VAL A 68 -3.13 -17.02 -4.42
N LEU A 69 -3.15 -18.30 -4.09
CA LEU A 69 -3.85 -19.33 -4.87
C LEU A 69 -5.34 -19.44 -4.53
N ASN A 70 -5.70 -19.26 -3.27
CA ASN A 70 -7.05 -19.54 -2.76
C ASN A 70 -7.79 -18.28 -2.27
N GLY A 71 -7.11 -17.13 -2.24
CA GLY A 71 -7.67 -15.88 -1.72
C GLY A 71 -7.67 -15.80 -0.19
N GLN A 72 -8.19 -14.68 0.32
CA GLN A 72 -8.35 -14.48 1.76
C GLN A 72 -9.47 -15.41 2.30
N PRO A 73 -9.21 -16.16 3.37
CA PRO A 73 -10.25 -16.96 4.02
C PRO A 73 -11.44 -16.08 4.41
N ASP A 74 -12.63 -16.64 4.34
CA ASP A 74 -13.90 -15.99 4.69
C ASP A 74 -14.27 -14.75 3.85
N ALA A 75 -13.44 -14.37 2.87
CA ALA A 75 -13.70 -13.27 1.94
C ALA A 75 -14.12 -13.76 0.55
N VAL A 76 -13.53 -14.86 0.08
CA VAL A 76 -13.93 -15.51 -1.18
C VAL A 76 -15.31 -16.12 -0.98
N GLY A 77 -16.25 -15.78 -1.87
CA GLY A 77 -17.64 -16.22 -1.75
C GLY A 77 -18.47 -15.48 -0.69
N HIS A 78 -17.88 -14.54 0.08
CA HIS A 78 -18.64 -13.75 1.05
C HIS A 78 -19.74 -12.91 0.39
N ALA A 79 -20.93 -12.97 0.97
CA ALA A 79 -22.06 -12.09 0.67
C ALA A 79 -22.78 -11.69 1.97
N CYS A 80 -23.35 -10.51 2.00
CA CYS A 80 -24.23 -10.04 3.07
C CYS A 80 -25.16 -8.95 2.53
N ASP A 81 -26.12 -8.54 3.33
CA ASP A 81 -27.13 -7.57 2.93
C ASP A 81 -26.59 -6.13 2.68
N LYS A 82 -25.30 -5.88 2.97
CA LYS A 82 -24.61 -4.61 2.62
C LYS A 82 -23.79 -4.70 1.32
N CYS A 83 -23.42 -5.90 0.86
CA CYS A 83 -22.54 -6.05 -0.31
C CYS A 83 -23.17 -6.81 -1.46
N LEU A 84 -24.29 -7.50 -1.25
CA LEU A 84 -25.06 -8.18 -2.27
C LEU A 84 -26.48 -7.61 -2.31
N ARG A 85 -26.85 -7.00 -3.43
CA ARG A 85 -28.21 -6.55 -3.69
C ARG A 85 -28.90 -7.50 -4.66
N ILE A 86 -30.10 -7.93 -4.29
CA ILE A 86 -31.02 -8.66 -5.19
C ILE A 86 -32.11 -7.68 -5.59
N TYR A 87 -32.34 -7.51 -6.87
CA TYR A 87 -33.33 -6.54 -7.40
C TYR A 87 -34.09 -7.12 -8.60
N LYS A 88 -35.28 -6.56 -8.88
CA LYS A 88 -36.05 -6.87 -10.07
C LYS A 88 -35.76 -5.85 -11.15
N THR A 89 -35.52 -6.31 -12.36
CA THR A 89 -35.46 -5.44 -13.54
C THR A 89 -36.85 -4.96 -13.93
N ASN A 90 -36.92 -3.96 -14.81
CA ASN A 90 -38.19 -3.47 -15.38
C ASN A 90 -38.96 -4.57 -16.12
N GLU A 91 -38.29 -5.61 -16.60
CA GLU A 91 -38.83 -6.78 -17.29
C GLU A 91 -39.29 -7.88 -16.32
N GLY A 92 -39.12 -7.66 -15.00
CA GLY A 92 -39.52 -8.60 -13.94
C GLY A 92 -38.49 -9.68 -13.62
N GLU A 93 -37.32 -9.68 -14.27
CA GLU A 93 -36.24 -10.61 -13.97
C GLU A 93 -35.61 -10.29 -12.61
N ILE A 94 -35.26 -11.33 -11.86
CA ILE A 94 -34.49 -11.22 -10.62
C ILE A 94 -33.01 -11.24 -10.98
N ARG A 95 -32.31 -10.16 -10.65
CA ARG A 95 -30.85 -10.03 -10.82
C ARG A 95 -30.19 -9.72 -9.50
N HIS A 96 -28.88 -9.89 -9.46
CA HIS A 96 -28.05 -9.55 -8.32
C HIS A 96 -26.93 -8.60 -8.73
N CYS A 97 -26.48 -7.80 -7.77
CA CYS A 97 -25.35 -6.89 -7.91
C CYS A 97 -24.43 -7.07 -6.71
N HIS A 98 -23.18 -7.45 -6.94
CA HIS A 98 -22.16 -7.73 -5.93
C HIS A 98 -20.84 -7.04 -6.31
N PRO A 99 -20.72 -5.74 -6.11
CA PRO A 99 -19.59 -4.96 -6.57
C PRO A 99 -18.35 -5.15 -5.72
N ILE A 100 -17.24 -4.61 -6.24
CA ILE A 100 -15.95 -4.50 -5.56
C ILE A 100 -15.46 -3.06 -5.63
N VAL A 101 -14.80 -2.59 -4.59
CA VAL A 101 -14.16 -1.26 -4.52
C VAL A 101 -12.66 -1.46 -4.44
N GLY A 102 -11.93 -0.78 -5.30
CA GLY A 102 -10.47 -0.80 -5.31
C GLY A 102 -9.89 0.55 -4.92
N ASP A 103 -8.83 0.54 -4.13
CA ASP A 103 -8.06 1.73 -3.79
C ASP A 103 -6.66 1.34 -3.30
N GLY A 104 -5.72 2.29 -3.32
CA GLY A 104 -4.33 2.09 -2.97
C GLY A 104 -3.88 2.91 -1.77
N ILE A 105 -2.98 2.32 -0.97
CA ILE A 105 -2.36 2.99 0.17
C ILE A 105 -0.84 2.89 0.13
N SER A 106 -0.16 3.99 0.45
CA SER A 106 1.30 4.07 0.48
C SER A 106 1.87 3.40 1.74
N ILE A 107 1.86 2.06 1.76
CA ILE A 107 2.58 1.25 2.75
C ILE A 107 3.70 0.52 2.02
N GLY A 108 4.86 1.18 1.87
CA GLY A 108 5.98 0.63 1.11
C GLY A 108 6.95 -0.17 1.97
N ARG A 109 7.32 -1.39 1.55
CA ARG A 109 8.44 -2.17 2.09
C ARG A 109 9.71 -1.95 1.28
N PRO A 110 10.92 -2.22 1.85
CA PRO A 110 12.17 -2.13 1.10
C PRO A 110 12.17 -3.06 -0.13
N CYS A 111 12.59 -2.52 -1.27
CA CYS A 111 12.72 -3.28 -2.51
C CYS A 111 14.03 -2.92 -3.24
N CYS A 112 14.39 -3.70 -4.25
CA CYS A 112 15.55 -3.43 -5.07
C CYS A 112 15.38 -2.10 -5.81
N ALA A 113 16.42 -1.28 -5.80
CA ALA A 113 16.43 0.03 -6.45
C ALA A 113 16.49 -0.05 -7.99
N GLU A 114 16.86 -1.21 -8.54
CA GLU A 114 16.82 -1.43 -9.99
C GLU A 114 15.41 -1.41 -10.52
N PHE A 115 15.21 -0.68 -11.62
CA PHE A 115 13.89 -0.48 -12.23
C PHE A 115 13.20 -1.81 -12.54
N ALA A 116 11.93 -1.93 -12.18
CA ALA A 116 11.09 -3.12 -12.36
C ALA A 116 11.59 -4.41 -11.70
N CYS A 117 12.65 -4.38 -10.89
CA CYS A 117 13.15 -5.56 -10.19
C CYS A 117 12.23 -5.95 -9.04
N ARG A 118 11.72 -7.19 -9.08
CA ARG A 118 10.86 -7.77 -8.03
C ARG A 118 11.60 -8.77 -7.13
N LYS A 119 12.92 -8.97 -7.35
CA LYS A 119 13.71 -9.90 -6.54
C LYS A 119 13.84 -9.37 -5.10
N PRO A 120 13.70 -10.25 -4.09
CA PRO A 120 13.77 -9.84 -2.70
C PRO A 120 15.18 -9.34 -2.34
N LEU A 121 15.22 -8.38 -1.42
CA LEU A 121 16.45 -7.99 -0.75
C LEU A 121 16.86 -9.07 0.26
N GLN A 122 18.16 -9.26 0.45
CA GLN A 122 18.70 -10.18 1.47
C GLN A 122 18.61 -9.58 2.88
N ASN A 123 18.64 -8.24 2.97
CA ASN A 123 18.53 -7.49 4.21
C ASN A 123 17.72 -6.20 3.91
N ASN A 124 16.92 -5.76 4.85
CA ASN A 124 16.13 -4.55 4.73
C ASN A 124 16.95 -3.26 4.62
N ARG A 125 18.23 -3.31 4.98
CA ARG A 125 19.19 -2.17 4.83
C ARG A 125 19.86 -2.13 3.46
N HIS A 126 19.76 -3.19 2.65
CA HIS A 126 20.33 -3.21 1.30
C HIS A 126 19.48 -2.37 0.34
N TRP A 127 20.16 -1.83 -0.66
CA TRP A 127 19.52 -1.04 -1.73
C TRP A 127 19.22 -1.90 -2.95
N TYR A 128 20.06 -2.93 -3.17
CA TYR A 128 19.98 -3.80 -4.31
C TYR A 128 19.87 -5.26 -3.87
N CYS A 129 19.16 -6.06 -4.64
CA CYS A 129 19.09 -7.50 -4.44
C CYS A 129 20.43 -8.17 -4.85
N LYS A 130 20.56 -9.46 -4.54
CA LYS A 130 21.80 -10.22 -4.87
C LYS A 130 22.20 -10.11 -6.34
N ALA A 131 21.24 -10.06 -7.26
CA ALA A 131 21.52 -10.01 -8.69
C ALA A 131 22.00 -8.63 -9.18
N HIS A 132 21.77 -7.58 -8.40
CA HIS A 132 22.14 -6.20 -8.74
C HIS A 132 23.08 -5.59 -7.70
N PHE A 133 23.77 -6.45 -6.95
CA PHE A 133 24.61 -6.00 -5.84
C PHE A 133 25.74 -5.08 -6.30
N ASP A 134 26.27 -5.30 -7.50
CA ASP A 134 27.34 -4.49 -8.10
C ASP A 134 26.93 -3.03 -8.32
N GLN A 135 25.64 -2.74 -8.41
CA GLN A 135 25.11 -1.38 -8.51
C GLN A 135 25.39 -0.52 -7.27
N HIS A 136 25.79 -1.12 -6.15
CA HIS A 136 26.26 -0.37 -4.97
C HIS A 136 27.52 0.45 -5.25
N GLN A 137 28.31 0.07 -6.26
CA GLN A 137 29.53 0.75 -6.66
C GLN A 137 29.32 1.81 -7.75
N VAL A 138 28.10 2.00 -8.23
CA VAL A 138 27.72 2.97 -9.26
C VAL A 138 27.21 4.25 -8.62
N CYS A 139 27.48 5.39 -9.28
CA CYS A 139 27.02 6.71 -8.84
C CYS A 139 25.51 6.78 -8.68
N ALA A 140 25.03 7.37 -7.58
CA ALA A 140 23.61 7.52 -7.27
C ALA A 140 22.86 8.51 -8.19
N ILE A 141 23.56 9.21 -9.08
CA ILE A 141 22.95 10.12 -10.06
C ILE A 141 22.36 9.30 -11.21
N VAL A 142 21.10 9.49 -11.50
CA VAL A 142 20.40 8.77 -12.57
C VAL A 142 21.07 9.05 -13.93
N LYS A 143 21.36 7.98 -14.68
CA LYS A 143 22.11 7.99 -15.96
C LYS A 143 23.63 8.26 -15.84
N CYS A 144 24.20 8.10 -14.64
CA CYS A 144 25.65 8.13 -14.48
C CYS A 144 26.18 6.72 -14.17
N ASP A 145 26.98 6.16 -15.06
CA ASP A 145 27.55 4.81 -14.94
C ASP A 145 28.95 4.79 -14.29
N ASN A 146 29.43 5.94 -13.85
CA ASN A 146 30.76 6.05 -13.20
C ASN A 146 30.73 5.39 -11.81
N GLN A 147 31.85 4.81 -11.43
CA GLN A 147 32.02 4.26 -10.08
C GLN A 147 32.09 5.35 -9.01
N ILE A 148 31.65 5.04 -7.81
CA ILE A 148 31.78 5.90 -6.63
C ILE A 148 33.24 6.08 -6.22
N THR A 149 33.54 7.15 -5.50
CA THR A 149 34.92 7.54 -5.12
C THR A 149 35.39 6.96 -3.77
N GLY A 150 34.64 6.05 -3.15
CA GLY A 150 34.98 5.43 -1.86
C GLY A 150 33.75 4.97 -1.12
N ASP A 151 33.94 4.19 -0.07
CA ASP A 151 32.86 3.52 0.67
C ASP A 151 31.86 4.48 1.35
N ASP A 152 32.30 5.70 1.70
CA ASP A 152 31.45 6.71 2.33
C ASP A 152 30.76 7.66 1.35
N SER A 153 31.08 7.56 0.06
CA SER A 153 30.47 8.38 -0.99
C SER A 153 29.47 7.59 -1.81
N LYS A 154 28.36 8.23 -2.17
CA LYS A 154 27.37 7.66 -3.07
C LYS A 154 27.49 8.20 -4.50
N THR A 155 28.49 9.04 -4.74
CA THR A 155 28.70 9.66 -6.04
C THR A 155 30.12 9.46 -6.55
N CYS A 156 30.29 9.61 -7.87
CA CYS A 156 31.58 9.58 -8.53
C CYS A 156 32.40 10.85 -8.29
N SER A 157 33.59 10.95 -8.89
CA SER A 157 34.49 12.10 -8.75
C SER A 157 34.01 13.42 -9.38
N ASN A 158 32.87 13.41 -10.11
CA ASN A 158 32.31 14.62 -10.71
C ASN A 158 31.96 15.63 -9.62
N PRO A 159 32.48 16.89 -9.67
CA PRO A 159 32.22 17.90 -8.66
C PRO A 159 30.73 18.22 -8.47
N GLU A 160 29.95 18.27 -9.56
CA GLU A 160 28.51 18.47 -9.53
C GLU A 160 27.80 17.36 -8.75
N HIS A 161 28.16 16.10 -8.99
CA HIS A 161 27.54 14.96 -8.29
C HIS A 161 27.88 14.96 -6.80
N LYS A 162 29.09 15.37 -6.43
CA LYS A 162 29.49 15.56 -5.02
C LYS A 162 28.71 16.68 -4.35
N GLU A 163 28.48 17.79 -5.07
CA GLU A 163 27.70 18.91 -4.53
C GLU A 163 26.24 18.52 -4.31
N ILE A 164 25.66 17.73 -5.22
CA ILE A 164 24.31 17.17 -5.05
C ILE A 164 24.24 16.26 -3.81
N GLU A 165 25.24 15.39 -3.62
CA GLU A 165 25.33 14.52 -2.43
C GLU A 165 25.46 15.36 -1.15
N ARG A 166 26.30 16.39 -1.15
CA ARG A 166 26.47 17.31 -0.01
C ARG A 166 25.15 17.94 0.40
N LYS A 167 24.41 18.49 -0.55
CA LYS A 167 23.09 19.10 -0.30
C LYS A 167 22.06 18.12 0.22
N ASN A 168 22.08 16.90 -0.29
CA ASN A 168 21.20 15.84 0.23
C ASN A 168 21.54 15.48 1.68
N LYS A 169 22.82 15.38 2.04
CA LYS A 169 23.27 15.14 3.43
C LYS A 169 22.85 16.27 4.38
N GLU A 170 22.98 17.53 3.95
CA GLU A 170 22.57 18.72 4.73
C GLU A 170 21.06 18.72 5.00
N LYS A 171 20.25 18.38 3.99
CA LYS A 171 18.79 18.22 4.16
C LYS A 171 18.46 17.12 5.18
N GLY A 172 19.09 15.97 5.07
CA GLY A 172 18.88 14.86 6.00
C GLY A 172 19.19 15.23 7.45
N ALA A 173 20.27 15.97 7.67
CA ALA A 173 20.63 16.48 8.99
C ALA A 173 19.60 17.47 9.54
N SER A 174 19.12 18.42 8.71
CA SER A 174 18.09 19.39 9.10
C SER A 174 16.77 18.73 9.47
N THR A 175 16.33 17.75 8.70
CA THR A 175 15.08 17.02 8.95
C THR A 175 15.16 16.21 10.26
N PHE A 176 16.32 15.60 10.54
CA PHE A 176 16.53 14.83 11.78
C PHE A 176 16.45 15.76 13.02
N ILE A 177 17.09 16.92 12.97
CA ILE A 177 17.06 17.92 14.06
C ILE A 177 15.63 18.42 14.32
N LEU A 178 14.83 18.66 13.27
CA LEU A 178 13.44 19.08 13.42
C LEU A 178 12.57 17.99 14.04
N LYS A 179 12.70 16.74 13.60
CA LYS A 179 11.97 15.59 14.18
C LYS A 179 12.32 15.39 15.65
N ASP A 180 13.59 15.53 16.04
CA ASP A 180 14.00 15.42 17.45
C ASP A 180 13.45 16.57 18.29
N ARG A 181 13.50 17.81 17.79
CA ARG A 181 12.88 18.96 18.48
C ARG A 181 11.38 18.77 18.68
N PHE A 182 10.69 18.25 17.68
CA PHE A 182 9.26 17.98 17.76
C PHE A 182 8.95 16.88 18.78
N ARG A 183 9.71 15.78 18.81
CA ARG A 183 9.58 14.72 19.83
C ARG A 183 9.82 15.27 21.23
N HIS A 184 10.84 16.08 21.44
CA HIS A 184 11.11 16.72 22.73
C HIS A 184 9.99 17.69 23.14
N SER A 185 9.43 18.45 22.21
CA SER A 185 8.29 19.33 22.48
C SER A 185 7.03 18.53 22.86
N GLN A 186 6.75 17.41 22.18
CA GLN A 186 5.63 16.53 22.55
C GLN A 186 5.84 15.87 23.92
N ALA A 187 7.05 15.42 24.23
CA ALA A 187 7.35 14.78 25.53
C ALA A 187 7.25 15.77 26.71
N SER A 188 7.49 17.06 26.49
CA SER A 188 7.35 18.11 27.51
C SER A 188 5.90 18.57 27.75
N ASN A 189 4.98 18.27 26.83
CA ASN A 189 3.56 18.68 26.88
C ASN A 189 2.61 17.52 27.22
N LEU A 190 2.98 16.66 28.14
CA LEU A 190 2.22 15.46 28.56
C LEU A 190 0.81 15.74 29.14
N VAL A 191 0.43 17.00 29.37
CA VAL A 191 -0.85 17.36 30.00
C VAL A 191 -2.01 17.46 28.99
N ASN A 192 -1.74 17.59 27.68
CA ASN A 192 -2.78 17.78 26.65
C ASN A 192 -2.99 16.57 25.73
N SER A 193 -2.50 15.38 26.09
CA SER A 193 -2.48 14.23 25.18
C SER A 193 -3.81 13.50 25.00
N LEU A 194 -4.86 13.86 25.71
CA LEU A 194 -6.18 13.18 25.63
C LEU A 194 -7.15 13.83 24.62
N GLU A 195 -6.96 15.10 24.27
CA GLU A 195 -7.83 15.81 23.32
C GLU A 195 -7.27 15.86 21.88
N THR A 196 -6.01 15.45 21.67
CA THR A 196 -5.31 15.59 20.36
C THR A 196 -5.20 14.28 19.56
N GLN A 197 -5.80 13.19 20.02
CA GLN A 197 -5.71 11.90 19.31
C GLN A 197 -6.44 11.87 17.96
N GLU A 198 -7.40 12.75 17.72
CA GLU A 198 -8.11 12.80 16.42
C GLU A 198 -7.37 13.61 15.34
N ILE A 199 -6.45 14.50 15.71
CA ILE A 199 -5.73 15.37 14.76
C ILE A 199 -4.34 14.83 14.41
N GLN A 200 -3.74 14.00 15.26
CA GLN A 200 -2.37 13.49 15.06
C GLN A 200 -2.24 12.31 14.08
N GLN A 201 -3.34 11.72 13.62
CA GLN A 201 -3.30 10.66 12.61
C GLN A 201 -3.05 11.15 11.18
N ALA A 202 -3.05 12.46 10.95
CA ALA A 202 -2.89 13.04 9.62
C ALA A 202 -1.45 13.48 9.27
N GLU A 203 -0.50 13.52 10.23
CA GLU A 203 0.79 14.18 10.01
C GLU A 203 2.00 13.25 9.77
N ASP A 204 1.85 11.92 9.87
CA ASP A 204 2.92 10.96 9.56
C ASP A 204 2.87 10.40 8.12
N VAL A 205 2.08 11.00 7.25
CA VAL A 205 2.20 10.75 5.82
C VAL A 205 3.49 11.45 5.38
N GLU A 206 4.56 10.69 5.16
CA GLU A 206 5.63 11.17 4.30
C GLU A 206 4.97 11.55 2.97
N GLU A 207 4.65 12.85 2.81
CA GLU A 207 4.30 13.40 1.51
C GLU A 207 5.39 12.95 0.55
N THR A 208 5.02 12.14 -0.43
CA THR A 208 5.90 11.78 -1.52
C THR A 208 6.08 13.01 -2.40
N THR A 209 6.80 14.00 -1.86
CA THR A 209 7.20 15.16 -2.63
C THR A 209 8.17 14.69 -3.71
N GLN A 210 7.81 14.90 -4.95
CA GLN A 210 8.76 14.69 -6.05
C GLN A 210 9.87 15.71 -5.93
N GLU A 211 11.04 15.26 -5.54
CA GLU A 211 12.23 16.10 -5.41
C GLU A 211 13.16 15.90 -6.59
N TRP A 212 13.78 16.99 -7.04
CA TRP A 212 14.83 16.96 -8.06
C TRP A 212 15.87 18.03 -7.76
N PHE A 213 17.05 17.86 -8.33
CA PHE A 213 18.09 18.87 -8.28
C PHE A 213 18.07 19.66 -9.58
N GLU A 214 18.11 20.99 -9.45
CA GLU A 214 18.22 21.91 -10.55
C GLU A 214 19.64 22.44 -10.57
N VAL A 215 20.35 22.23 -11.66
CA VAL A 215 21.74 22.68 -11.86
C VAL A 215 21.74 23.82 -12.86
N ASP A 216 22.29 24.95 -12.45
CA ASP A 216 22.54 26.10 -13.33
C ASP A 216 23.86 25.85 -14.05
N ASP A 217 23.81 25.63 -15.36
CA ASP A 217 24.99 25.33 -16.19
C ASP A 217 25.94 26.50 -16.36
N ILE A 218 25.54 27.75 -15.98
CA ILE A 218 26.38 28.94 -16.06
C ILE A 218 27.15 29.13 -14.75
N THR A 219 26.47 29.02 -13.62
CA THR A 219 27.03 29.27 -12.29
C THR A 219 27.51 28.02 -11.59
N ASN A 220 27.22 26.83 -12.15
CA ASN A 220 27.39 25.51 -11.51
C ASN A 220 26.75 25.40 -10.12
N THR A 221 25.72 26.20 -9.85
CA THR A 221 24.99 26.12 -8.59
C THR A 221 23.93 25.02 -8.65
N VAL A 222 23.85 24.21 -7.58
CA VAL A 222 22.87 23.16 -7.43
C VAL A 222 21.79 23.62 -6.46
N GLN A 223 20.53 23.56 -6.84
CA GLN A 223 19.37 23.86 -5.98
C GLN A 223 18.48 22.62 -5.87
N LEU A 224 18.03 22.31 -4.64
CA LEU A 224 17.01 21.29 -4.42
C LEU A 224 15.62 21.91 -4.65
N ARG A 225 14.83 21.28 -5.49
CA ARG A 225 13.43 21.65 -5.77
C ARG A 225 12.50 20.54 -5.35
N SER A 226 11.30 20.88 -4.89
CA SER A 226 10.24 19.95 -4.57
C SER A 226 8.91 20.47 -5.10
N LYS A 227 8.06 19.58 -5.58
CA LYS A 227 6.64 19.89 -5.84
C LYS A 227 5.80 19.14 -4.83
N PRO A 228 4.83 19.80 -4.17
CA PRO A 228 3.80 19.08 -3.41
C PRO A 228 3.00 18.19 -4.38
N ASN A 229 2.58 17.03 -3.90
CA ASN A 229 1.67 16.17 -4.67
C ASN A 229 0.37 16.93 -4.97
N PRO A 230 -0.19 16.84 -6.18
CA PRO A 230 -1.38 17.59 -6.58
C PRO A 230 -2.67 17.23 -5.80
N GLY A 231 -2.59 16.38 -4.78
CA GLY A 231 -3.71 15.98 -3.91
C GLY A 231 -3.96 16.85 -2.68
N THR A 232 -3.09 17.81 -2.36
CA THR A 232 -3.14 18.59 -1.10
C THR A 232 -3.36 20.10 -1.28
N VAL A 233 -3.75 20.56 -2.46
CA VAL A 233 -4.06 21.99 -2.63
C VAL A 233 -5.52 22.20 -2.27
N GLY A 234 -5.75 22.71 -1.06
CA GLY A 234 -7.01 23.38 -0.69
C GLY A 234 -7.29 24.51 -1.69
N VAL A 235 -8.53 24.63 -2.07
CA VAL A 235 -9.06 25.67 -2.94
C VAL A 235 -8.80 27.01 -2.25
N GLU A 236 -7.84 27.79 -2.77
CA GLU A 236 -7.79 29.23 -2.56
C GLU A 236 -7.40 29.92 -3.86
N ASP A 237 -8.34 30.75 -4.30
CA ASP A 237 -8.27 31.90 -5.17
C ASP A 237 -7.71 31.78 -6.60
N ASP A 238 -8.67 31.92 -7.53
CA ASP A 238 -8.49 32.42 -8.89
C ASP A 238 -7.64 33.72 -8.92
N VAL A 239 -6.34 33.57 -9.08
CA VAL A 239 -5.52 34.63 -9.63
C VAL A 239 -5.20 34.23 -11.07
N LEU A 240 -5.83 34.95 -12.00
CA LEU A 240 -5.55 34.91 -13.42
C LEU A 240 -4.03 34.87 -13.66
N ALA A 241 -3.55 33.71 -14.11
CA ALA A 241 -2.17 33.60 -14.55
C ALA A 241 -1.92 34.57 -15.72
N PRO A 242 -0.87 35.39 -15.68
CA PRO A 242 -0.55 36.25 -16.79
C PRO A 242 -0.20 35.40 -18.01
N GLU A 243 -0.91 35.59 -19.10
CA GLU A 243 -0.57 35.07 -20.41
C GLU A 243 0.78 35.64 -20.83
N THR A 244 1.80 34.92 -20.68
CA THR A 244 3.13 34.89 -21.24
C THR A 244 4.16 34.53 -20.19
N CYS A 245 4.47 33.23 -20.11
CA CYS A 245 5.76 32.84 -19.55
C CYS A 245 6.87 33.51 -20.36
N PRO A 246 7.76 34.26 -19.77
CA PRO A 246 8.94 34.74 -20.46
C PRO A 246 9.67 33.53 -21.04
N SER A 247 9.99 33.58 -22.32
CA SER A 247 10.72 32.53 -23.04
C SER A 247 11.93 32.14 -22.21
N LYS A 248 11.97 30.86 -21.73
CA LYS A 248 13.15 30.32 -21.03
C LYS A 248 14.37 30.59 -21.92
N PRO A 249 15.46 31.11 -21.38
CA PRO A 249 16.71 31.24 -22.15
C PRO A 249 17.11 29.88 -22.68
N PRO A 250 17.74 29.80 -23.86
CA PRO A 250 18.12 28.50 -24.49
C PRO A 250 19.05 27.65 -23.61
N THR A 251 19.69 28.22 -22.61
CA THR A 251 20.43 27.53 -21.53
C THR A 251 19.55 27.46 -20.30
N GLY A 252 18.59 26.55 -20.28
CA GLY A 252 17.73 26.32 -19.09
C GLY A 252 18.42 25.48 -18.03
N ASN A 253 18.09 25.71 -16.77
CA ASN A 253 18.56 24.89 -15.66
C ASN A 253 18.30 23.40 -15.93
N ARG A 254 19.32 22.59 -15.80
CA ARG A 254 19.24 21.14 -16.04
C ARG A 254 18.67 20.45 -14.81
N VAL A 255 17.66 19.62 -15.02
CA VAL A 255 17.06 18.79 -13.97
C VAL A 255 17.87 17.50 -13.81
N VAL A 256 18.46 17.29 -12.63
CA VAL A 256 19.19 16.09 -12.28
C VAL A 256 18.43 15.32 -11.20
N LYS A 257 18.20 14.02 -11.44
CA LYS A 257 17.60 13.12 -10.48
C LYS A 257 18.68 12.28 -9.82
N ALA A 258 18.58 12.08 -8.50
CA ALA A 258 19.50 11.27 -7.73
C ALA A 258 18.74 10.32 -6.81
N GLN A 259 19.29 9.14 -6.60
CA GLN A 259 18.69 8.12 -5.75
C GLN A 259 19.56 7.91 -4.51
N PHE A 260 19.40 8.77 -3.51
CA PHE A 260 20.15 8.70 -2.26
C PHE A 260 19.46 7.90 -1.16
N GLY A 261 18.20 7.57 -1.32
CA GLY A 261 17.39 6.79 -0.39
C GLY A 261 17.21 5.34 -0.82
N ARG A 262 16.90 4.46 0.14
CA ARG A 262 16.48 3.09 -0.16
C ARG A 262 15.17 3.13 -0.96
N CYS A 263 15.06 2.27 -1.95
CA CYS A 263 13.82 2.13 -2.70
C CYS A 263 12.79 1.37 -1.87
N ARG A 264 11.53 1.79 -1.98
CA ARG A 264 10.38 1.11 -1.39
C ARG A 264 9.36 0.78 -2.47
N THR A 265 8.53 -0.22 -2.21
CA THR A 265 7.36 -0.47 -3.07
C THR A 265 6.43 0.73 -3.03
N HIS A 266 5.72 0.98 -4.13
CA HIS A 266 4.94 2.20 -4.30
C HIS A 266 3.75 2.24 -3.34
N ASN A 267 2.84 1.28 -3.46
CA ASN A 267 1.66 1.18 -2.62
C ASN A 267 1.16 -0.27 -2.50
N GLU A 268 0.23 -0.50 -1.58
CA GLU A 268 -0.61 -1.69 -1.52
C GLU A 268 -1.98 -1.36 -2.08
N GLN A 269 -2.37 -2.04 -3.14
CA GLN A 269 -3.72 -1.98 -3.67
C GLN A 269 -4.61 -2.96 -2.90
N THR A 270 -5.82 -2.54 -2.57
CA THR A 270 -6.83 -3.37 -1.91
C THR A 270 -8.08 -3.49 -2.76
N LEU A 271 -8.71 -4.66 -2.71
CA LEU A 271 -10.06 -4.90 -3.20
C LEU A 271 -10.95 -5.15 -2.00
N VAL A 272 -12.00 -4.37 -1.85
CA VAL A 272 -12.85 -4.37 -0.66
C VAL A 272 -14.31 -4.51 -1.08
N ARG A 273 -15.07 -5.41 -0.45
CA ARG A 273 -16.53 -5.47 -0.62
C ARG A 273 -17.17 -4.24 0.02
N PRO A 274 -18.28 -3.71 -0.51
CA PRO A 274 -18.95 -2.53 0.06
C PRO A 274 -19.34 -2.64 1.54
N CYS A 275 -19.42 -3.84 2.05
CA CYS A 275 -19.62 -4.11 3.48
C CYS A 275 -18.36 -3.92 4.33
N GLY A 276 -17.18 -3.79 3.75
CA GLY A 276 -15.91 -3.60 4.45
C GLY A 276 -15.04 -4.86 4.59
N ILE A 277 -15.45 -6.00 4.04
CA ILE A 277 -14.62 -7.21 3.96
C ILE A 277 -13.54 -6.99 2.90
N ILE A 278 -12.28 -7.12 3.29
CA ILE A 278 -11.14 -7.01 2.39
C ILE A 278 -11.01 -8.32 1.63
N TYR A 279 -11.22 -8.24 0.32
CA TYR A 279 -11.25 -9.40 -0.57
C TYR A 279 -9.85 -9.86 -1.00
N ALA A 280 -9.01 -8.91 -1.41
CA ALA A 280 -7.64 -9.16 -1.85
C ALA A 280 -6.77 -7.92 -1.70
N ARG A 281 -5.46 -8.11 -1.72
CA ARG A 281 -4.46 -7.04 -1.82
C ARG A 281 -3.35 -7.41 -2.79
N ALA A 282 -2.65 -6.41 -3.31
CA ALA A 282 -1.45 -6.61 -4.12
C ALA A 282 -0.46 -5.45 -3.95
N THR A 283 0.84 -5.80 -3.89
CA THR A 283 1.93 -4.81 -3.82
C THR A 283 2.24 -4.25 -5.21
N MET A 284 2.23 -2.94 -5.36
CA MET A 284 2.68 -2.22 -6.57
C MET A 284 4.13 -1.76 -6.39
N PHE A 285 5.00 -2.05 -7.38
CA PHE A 285 6.46 -1.83 -7.23
C PHE A 285 6.82 -0.53 -7.91
N GLY A 286 6.60 0.14 -8.63
CA GLY A 286 7.16 1.38 -9.22
C GLY A 286 6.16 2.50 -9.31
N THR A 287 4.97 2.17 -9.78
CA THR A 287 3.87 3.11 -9.95
C THR A 287 2.54 2.39 -9.77
N GLU A 288 1.53 3.13 -9.39
CA GLU A 288 0.14 2.70 -9.45
C GLU A 288 -0.34 2.72 -10.90
N ALA A 289 0.08 1.71 -11.66
CA ALA A 289 -0.35 1.61 -13.05
C ALA A 289 -1.73 0.95 -13.14
N VAL A 290 -2.62 1.56 -13.88
CA VAL A 290 -3.97 1.04 -14.17
C VAL A 290 -3.95 -0.40 -14.69
N SER A 291 -2.98 -0.75 -15.54
CA SER A 291 -2.79 -2.12 -16.03
C SER A 291 -2.51 -3.13 -14.91
N ASN A 292 -1.77 -2.73 -13.88
CA ASN A 292 -1.51 -3.58 -12.72
C ASN A 292 -2.78 -3.76 -11.87
N PHE A 293 -3.57 -2.70 -11.70
CA PHE A 293 -4.87 -2.78 -11.03
C PHE A 293 -5.81 -3.76 -11.75
N LEU A 294 -5.97 -3.63 -13.06
CA LEU A 294 -6.79 -4.54 -13.87
C LEU A 294 -6.32 -5.99 -13.71
N LYS A 295 -5.00 -6.22 -13.76
CA LYS A 295 -4.43 -7.57 -13.56
C LYS A 295 -4.67 -8.11 -12.15
N MET A 296 -4.61 -7.26 -11.14
CA MET A 296 -4.96 -7.63 -9.77
C MET A 296 -6.43 -8.05 -9.64
N VAL A 297 -7.34 -7.30 -10.24
CA VAL A 297 -8.77 -7.65 -10.25
C VAL A 297 -8.99 -8.99 -10.93
N GLU A 298 -8.47 -9.17 -12.14
CA GLU A 298 -8.59 -10.42 -12.89
C GLU A 298 -8.05 -11.62 -12.10
N ASN A 299 -6.86 -11.51 -11.52
CA ASN A 299 -6.25 -12.56 -10.71
C ASN A 299 -7.04 -12.83 -9.42
N GLY A 300 -7.48 -11.79 -8.72
CA GLY A 300 -8.25 -11.92 -7.48
C GLY A 300 -9.58 -12.65 -7.66
N PHE A 301 -10.21 -12.46 -8.81
CA PHE A 301 -11.46 -13.15 -9.15
C PHE A 301 -11.27 -14.43 -9.99
N SER A 302 -10.04 -14.89 -10.13
CA SER A 302 -9.70 -16.19 -10.73
C SER A 302 -9.44 -17.28 -9.70
N VAL A 303 -9.49 -16.97 -8.40
CA VAL A 303 -9.30 -17.95 -7.33
C VAL A 303 -10.53 -18.88 -7.20
N PRO A 304 -10.36 -20.13 -6.74
CA PRO A 304 -11.46 -21.08 -6.58
C PRO A 304 -12.59 -20.53 -5.69
N GLY A 305 -13.83 -20.71 -6.10
CA GLY A 305 -15.01 -20.22 -5.35
C GLY A 305 -15.30 -18.73 -5.51
N SER A 306 -14.50 -17.99 -6.26
CA SER A 306 -14.78 -16.58 -6.54
C SER A 306 -15.85 -16.41 -7.61
N ARG A 307 -16.60 -15.31 -7.51
CA ARG A 307 -17.55 -14.89 -8.53
C ARG A 307 -17.16 -13.51 -9.05
N LYS A 308 -17.14 -13.37 -10.36
CA LYS A 308 -16.85 -12.12 -11.06
C LYS A 308 -17.81 -11.02 -10.57
N PRO A 309 -17.30 -9.80 -10.23
CA PRO A 309 -18.15 -8.72 -9.77
C PRO A 309 -18.96 -8.14 -10.92
N GLU A 310 -20.16 -7.67 -10.66
CA GLU A 310 -20.98 -6.95 -11.63
C GLU A 310 -20.49 -5.50 -11.81
N HIS A 311 -19.92 -4.91 -10.76
CA HIS A 311 -19.36 -3.56 -10.82
C HIS A 311 -18.00 -3.47 -10.13
N ILE A 312 -17.13 -2.62 -10.66
CA ILE A 312 -15.85 -2.24 -10.08
C ILE A 312 -15.88 -0.74 -9.84
N PHE A 313 -15.66 -0.31 -8.58
CA PHE A 313 -15.43 1.09 -8.24
C PHE A 313 -13.94 1.34 -8.06
N TYR A 314 -13.43 2.36 -8.74
CA TYR A 314 -12.04 2.76 -8.65
C TYR A 314 -11.93 4.24 -9.05
N ASP A 315 -11.10 5.02 -8.37
CA ASP A 315 -10.99 6.47 -8.56
C ASP A 315 -10.61 6.87 -10.00
N THR A 316 -9.68 6.15 -10.61
CA THR A 316 -9.23 6.36 -11.99
C THR A 316 -9.87 5.41 -13.01
N ASN A 317 -11.10 4.97 -12.74
CA ASN A 317 -11.79 3.99 -13.57
C ASN A 317 -12.05 4.46 -15.02
N CYS A 318 -12.03 5.75 -15.27
CA CYS A 318 -12.10 6.27 -16.64
C CYS A 318 -10.91 5.82 -17.51
N LEU A 319 -9.71 5.72 -16.93
CA LEU A 319 -8.53 5.17 -17.61
C LEU A 319 -8.53 3.65 -17.61
N ALA A 320 -8.96 3.04 -16.49
CA ALA A 320 -9.03 1.59 -16.33
C ALA A 320 -10.01 0.98 -17.36
N ARG A 321 -11.18 1.57 -17.57
CA ARG A 321 -12.17 1.10 -18.53
C ARG A 321 -11.66 1.11 -19.96
N GLN A 322 -10.98 2.19 -20.39
CA GLN A 322 -10.39 2.27 -21.73
C GLN A 322 -9.37 1.15 -21.99
N GLN A 323 -8.59 0.77 -20.98
CA GLN A 323 -7.65 -0.35 -21.11
C GLN A 323 -8.37 -1.70 -21.03
N ALA A 324 -9.39 -1.81 -20.19
CA ALA A 324 -10.19 -3.02 -19.98
C ALA A 324 -11.00 -3.42 -21.21
N GLU A 325 -11.40 -2.49 -22.08
CA GLU A 325 -12.12 -2.77 -23.33
C GLU A 325 -11.37 -3.78 -24.22
N LYS A 326 -10.05 -3.84 -24.11
CA LYS A 326 -9.20 -4.78 -24.86
C LYS A 326 -9.14 -6.18 -24.26
N ASN A 327 -9.65 -6.36 -23.04
CA ASN A 327 -9.61 -7.63 -22.32
C ASN A 327 -11.03 -8.21 -22.17
N PRO A 328 -11.35 -9.34 -22.85
CA PRO A 328 -12.68 -9.97 -22.78
C PRO A 328 -13.15 -10.33 -21.37
N TRP A 329 -12.23 -10.49 -20.43
CA TRP A 329 -12.56 -10.78 -19.04
C TRP A 329 -13.44 -9.69 -18.41
N PHE A 330 -13.23 -8.43 -18.76
CA PHE A 330 -13.99 -7.29 -18.23
C PHE A 330 -15.33 -7.05 -18.94
N LYS A 331 -15.64 -7.82 -19.97
CA LYS A 331 -16.92 -7.69 -20.68
C LYS A 331 -18.10 -7.93 -19.72
N GLY A 332 -19.02 -6.99 -19.72
CA GLY A 332 -20.24 -7.05 -18.89
C GLY A 332 -20.07 -6.54 -17.47
N ILE A 333 -18.87 -6.08 -17.08
CA ILE A 333 -18.64 -5.43 -15.78
C ILE A 333 -18.89 -3.91 -15.92
N GLY A 334 -19.70 -3.35 -15.02
CA GLY A 334 -19.83 -1.90 -14.87
C GLY A 334 -18.58 -1.32 -14.21
N MET A 335 -17.87 -0.45 -14.90
CA MET A 335 -16.65 0.19 -14.36
C MET A 335 -16.96 1.64 -14.03
N CYS A 336 -17.26 1.91 -12.76
CA CYS A 336 -17.66 3.22 -12.28
C CYS A 336 -16.53 3.88 -11.47
N VAL A 337 -16.42 5.19 -11.58
CA VAL A 337 -15.69 5.97 -10.57
C VAL A 337 -16.49 5.91 -9.27
N ASP A 338 -15.83 5.86 -8.11
CA ASP A 338 -16.57 5.94 -6.86
C ASP A 338 -17.34 7.28 -6.76
N VAL A 339 -18.42 7.27 -5.99
CA VAL A 339 -19.37 8.40 -5.98
C VAL A 339 -18.73 9.70 -5.53
N TRP A 340 -17.86 9.64 -4.50
CA TRP A 340 -17.25 10.84 -3.96
C TRP A 340 -16.24 11.47 -4.93
N HIS A 341 -15.35 10.65 -5.52
CA HIS A 341 -14.39 11.12 -6.52
C HIS A 341 -15.09 11.62 -7.78
N PHE A 342 -16.16 10.92 -8.21
CA PHE A 342 -16.93 11.36 -9.38
C PHE A 342 -17.51 12.77 -9.20
N LEU A 343 -18.05 13.07 -8.01
CA LEU A 343 -18.67 14.38 -7.73
C LEU A 343 -17.64 15.49 -7.46
N ASN A 344 -16.47 15.17 -6.87
CA ASN A 344 -15.57 16.19 -6.35
C ASN A 344 -14.25 16.31 -7.13
N LYS A 345 -13.85 15.30 -7.89
CA LYS A 345 -12.54 15.26 -8.57
C LYS A 345 -12.65 15.18 -10.10
N HIS A 346 -13.74 14.59 -10.63
CA HIS A 346 -13.93 14.45 -12.06
C HIS A 346 -14.69 15.64 -12.63
N GLN A 347 -14.07 16.32 -13.60
CA GLN A 347 -14.67 17.49 -14.23
C GLN A 347 -15.85 17.09 -15.12
N VAL A 348 -16.90 17.92 -15.11
CA VAL A 348 -18.10 17.74 -15.96
C VAL A 348 -17.73 17.73 -17.46
N THR A 349 -16.66 18.43 -17.83
CA THR A 349 -16.11 18.49 -19.20
C THR A 349 -15.44 17.21 -19.66
N HIS A 350 -15.15 16.27 -18.77
CA HIS A 350 -14.53 15.00 -19.14
C HIS A 350 -15.59 14.02 -19.69
N GLU A 351 -15.98 14.23 -20.95
CA GLU A 351 -17.09 13.53 -21.61
C GLU A 351 -17.04 12.01 -21.50
N TYR A 352 -15.85 11.40 -21.68
CA TYR A 352 -15.70 9.95 -21.58
C TYR A 352 -16.10 9.43 -20.21
N CYS A 353 -15.64 10.11 -19.15
CA CYS A 353 -15.96 9.75 -17.77
C CYS A 353 -17.47 9.88 -17.50
N GLN A 354 -18.06 11.00 -17.90
CA GLN A 354 -19.49 11.27 -17.73
C GLN A 354 -20.38 10.24 -18.42
N LYS A 355 -19.99 9.82 -19.65
CA LYS A 355 -20.77 8.86 -20.45
C LYS A 355 -20.56 7.40 -20.06
N ASN A 356 -19.38 7.04 -19.51
CA ASN A 356 -19.02 5.64 -19.38
C ASN A 356 -18.76 5.20 -17.93
N CYS A 357 -18.37 6.11 -17.03
CA CYS A 357 -17.95 5.77 -15.65
C CYS A 357 -18.83 6.45 -14.59
N ASN A 358 -19.91 7.09 -14.98
CA ASN A 358 -20.85 7.72 -14.07
C ASN A 358 -21.68 6.65 -13.34
N PRO A 359 -21.59 6.52 -12.02
CA PRO A 359 -22.33 5.51 -11.28
C PRO A 359 -23.86 5.71 -11.36
N SER A 360 -24.35 6.92 -11.58
CA SER A 360 -25.79 7.19 -11.70
C SER A 360 -26.44 6.57 -12.96
N MET A 361 -25.65 6.10 -13.91
CA MET A 361 -26.16 5.40 -15.09
C MET A 361 -26.60 3.95 -14.79
N TYR A 362 -26.37 3.46 -13.60
CA TYR A 362 -26.64 2.08 -13.18
C TYR A 362 -27.72 2.07 -12.09
N PRO A 363 -29.01 1.88 -12.44
CA PRO A 363 -30.12 1.90 -11.48
C PRO A 363 -29.98 0.88 -10.35
N GLU A 364 -29.29 -0.24 -10.62
CA GLU A 364 -29.02 -1.29 -9.63
C GLU A 364 -28.08 -0.85 -8.50
N LEU A 365 -27.41 0.28 -8.63
CA LEU A 365 -26.59 0.84 -7.56
C LEU A 365 -27.38 1.73 -6.59
N LEU A 366 -28.63 2.08 -6.94
CA LEU A 366 -29.53 2.90 -6.13
C LEU A 366 -30.58 2.03 -5.46
N ASP A 367 -30.98 2.36 -4.23
CA ASP A 367 -32.10 1.75 -3.55
C ASP A 367 -33.47 2.23 -4.12
N GLU A 368 -34.57 1.76 -3.55
CA GLU A 368 -35.93 2.13 -3.97
C GLU A 368 -36.26 3.62 -3.73
N LEU A 369 -35.48 4.27 -2.86
CA LEU A 369 -35.62 5.70 -2.54
C LEU A 369 -34.66 6.57 -3.36
N GLY A 370 -33.93 5.99 -4.32
CA GLY A 370 -32.93 6.68 -5.14
C GLY A 370 -31.63 7.03 -4.40
N LYS A 371 -31.35 6.42 -3.24
CA LYS A 371 -30.11 6.58 -2.50
C LYS A 371 -29.11 5.50 -2.91
N TRP A 372 -27.82 5.81 -2.76
CA TRP A 372 -26.77 4.82 -3.01
C TRP A 372 -26.90 3.64 -2.05
N PHE A 373 -27.04 2.44 -2.61
CA PHE A 373 -27.14 1.19 -1.82
C PHE A 373 -25.79 0.77 -1.27
N PHE A 374 -24.73 0.94 -2.04
CA PHE A 374 -23.39 0.50 -1.70
C PHE A 374 -22.52 1.64 -1.15
N ASN A 375 -21.69 1.33 -0.14
CA ASN A 375 -20.63 2.22 0.30
C ASN A 375 -19.45 2.13 -0.68
N THR A 376 -19.29 3.13 -1.54
CA THR A 376 -18.23 3.17 -2.56
C THR A 376 -16.91 3.74 -2.03
N SER A 377 -16.91 4.44 -0.88
CA SER A 377 -15.70 4.96 -0.21
C SER A 377 -15.15 4.00 0.85
N VAL A 378 -15.58 2.74 0.85
CA VAL A 378 -15.18 1.75 1.86
C VAL A 378 -13.69 1.42 1.81
N ALA A 379 -13.08 1.46 0.63
CA ALA A 379 -11.66 1.17 0.46
C ALA A 379 -10.78 2.23 1.12
N GLU A 380 -11.16 3.52 1.07
CA GLU A 380 -10.48 4.60 1.81
C GLU A 380 -10.56 4.38 3.33
N GLN A 381 -11.72 3.93 3.84
CA GLN A 381 -11.88 3.60 5.27
C GLN A 381 -10.98 2.43 5.69
N VAL A 382 -10.81 1.44 4.81
CA VAL A 382 -9.87 0.32 5.01
C VAL A 382 -8.44 0.82 4.97
N ASN A 383 -8.10 1.71 4.06
CA ASN A 383 -6.78 2.28 3.92
C ASN A 383 -6.39 3.10 5.15
N ALA A 384 -7.31 3.87 5.74
CA ALA A 384 -7.09 4.56 7.02
C ALA A 384 -6.73 3.58 8.15
N TRP A 385 -7.36 2.40 8.19
CA TRP A 385 -7.01 1.35 9.15
C TRP A 385 -5.64 0.73 8.83
N LEU A 386 -5.32 0.43 7.58
CA LEU A 386 -4.03 -0.11 7.15
C LEU A 386 -2.88 0.86 7.46
N GLN A 387 -3.10 2.16 7.36
CA GLN A 387 -2.09 3.18 7.66
C GLN A 387 -1.50 3.03 9.07
N GLY A 388 -2.28 2.55 10.03
CA GLY A 388 -1.79 2.24 11.38
C GLY A 388 -0.64 1.24 11.43
N TYR A 389 -0.43 0.43 10.40
CA TYR A 389 0.66 -0.54 10.31
C TYR A 389 1.89 -0.04 9.54
N HIS A 390 1.86 1.18 9.00
CA HIS A 390 2.93 1.73 8.17
C HIS A 390 4.31 1.63 8.86
N SER A 391 4.43 2.10 10.09
CA SER A 391 5.70 2.10 10.83
C SER A 391 6.26 0.69 11.09
N ILE A 392 5.39 -0.30 11.23
CA ILE A 392 5.77 -1.71 11.44
C ILE A 392 6.20 -2.34 10.11
N CYS A 393 5.43 -2.10 9.05
CA CYS A 393 5.61 -2.72 7.74
C CYS A 393 6.81 -2.17 6.97
N CYS A 394 7.12 -0.89 7.15
CA CYS A 394 8.09 -0.16 6.33
C CYS A 394 9.54 -0.71 6.39
N GLU A 395 9.87 -1.57 7.36
CA GLU A 395 11.18 -2.21 7.47
C GLU A 395 11.13 -3.73 7.29
N MET A 396 9.97 -4.31 6.92
CA MET A 396 9.83 -5.74 6.73
C MET A 396 10.34 -6.23 5.38
N LEU A 397 10.98 -7.38 5.36
CA LEU A 397 11.27 -8.13 4.13
C LEU A 397 9.99 -8.76 3.55
N PRO A 398 9.95 -9.08 2.25
CA PRO A 398 8.73 -9.48 1.55
C PRO A 398 7.90 -10.56 2.24
N ILE A 399 8.52 -11.69 2.64
CA ILE A 399 7.80 -12.82 3.23
C ILE A 399 7.12 -12.43 4.54
N LYS A 400 7.80 -11.67 5.41
CA LYS A 400 7.23 -11.18 6.67
C LYS A 400 6.18 -10.13 6.43
N PHE A 401 6.39 -9.24 5.48
CA PHE A 401 5.45 -8.19 5.10
C PHE A 401 4.13 -8.79 4.61
N ASP A 402 4.21 -9.71 3.64
CA ASP A 402 3.02 -10.36 3.08
C ASP A 402 2.30 -11.18 4.15
N PHE A 403 3.04 -11.96 4.94
CA PHE A 403 2.48 -12.74 6.04
C PHE A 403 1.74 -11.86 7.07
N PHE A 404 2.38 -10.77 7.48
CA PHE A 404 1.82 -9.88 8.49
C PHE A 404 0.55 -9.18 7.99
N LEU A 405 0.59 -8.55 6.82
CA LEU A 405 -0.57 -7.84 6.30
C LEU A 405 -1.75 -8.77 6.02
N ASP A 406 -1.49 -9.94 5.43
CA ASP A 406 -2.55 -10.90 5.15
C ASP A 406 -3.16 -11.47 6.42
N GLU A 407 -2.38 -11.64 7.49
CA GLU A 407 -2.91 -12.08 8.77
C GLU A 407 -3.73 -10.99 9.46
N MET A 408 -3.27 -9.74 9.43
CA MET A 408 -4.05 -8.61 9.96
C MET A 408 -5.36 -8.43 9.21
N ILE A 409 -5.34 -8.56 7.88
CA ILE A 409 -6.54 -8.54 7.04
C ILE A 409 -7.51 -9.66 7.45
N ARG A 410 -7.00 -10.88 7.60
CA ARG A 410 -7.82 -12.03 8.01
C ARG A 410 -8.48 -11.79 9.37
N GLN A 411 -7.72 -11.36 10.37
CA GLN A 411 -8.25 -11.08 11.70
C GLN A 411 -9.32 -9.97 11.66
N ARG A 412 -9.05 -8.90 10.92
CA ARG A 412 -10.03 -7.83 10.71
C ARG A 412 -11.31 -8.35 10.03
N ASN A 413 -11.17 -9.18 9.01
CA ASN A 413 -12.33 -9.75 8.32
C ASN A 413 -13.18 -10.61 9.28
N VAL A 414 -12.55 -11.45 10.10
CA VAL A 414 -13.25 -12.26 11.13
C VAL A 414 -14.02 -11.38 12.11
N GLU A 415 -13.41 -10.33 12.64
CA GLU A 415 -14.08 -9.40 13.54
C GLU A 415 -15.20 -8.63 12.84
N HIS A 416 -14.99 -8.28 11.59
CA HIS A 416 -15.99 -7.57 10.79
C HIS A 416 -17.20 -8.47 10.46
N LEU A 417 -16.99 -9.76 10.19
CA LEU A 417 -18.07 -10.74 10.02
C LEU A 417 -18.92 -10.86 11.28
N LYS A 418 -18.32 -10.95 12.47
CA LYS A 418 -19.05 -10.96 13.75
C LYS A 418 -19.88 -9.69 13.92
N LYS A 419 -19.34 -8.53 13.54
CA LYS A 419 -20.05 -7.25 13.58
C LYS A 419 -21.24 -7.25 12.62
N LEU A 420 -21.06 -7.71 11.39
CA LEU A 420 -22.15 -7.81 10.41
C LEU A 420 -23.27 -8.75 10.88
N ASP A 421 -22.92 -9.86 11.51
CA ASP A 421 -23.87 -10.80 12.09
C ASP A 421 -24.64 -10.16 13.25
N ALA A 422 -23.96 -9.51 14.18
CA ALA A 422 -24.57 -8.79 15.29
C ALA A 422 -25.50 -7.65 14.83
N GLU A 423 -25.22 -7.03 13.67
CA GLU A 423 -26.06 -6.01 13.04
C GLU A 423 -27.23 -6.63 12.24
N GLY A 424 -27.37 -7.94 12.20
CA GLY A 424 -28.41 -8.64 11.44
C GLY A 424 -28.24 -8.52 9.91
N LYS A 425 -27.00 -8.36 9.41
CA LYS A 425 -26.70 -8.19 7.98
C LYS A 425 -26.45 -9.53 7.25
N ASN A 426 -26.76 -10.65 7.90
CA ASN A 426 -26.81 -11.96 7.32
C ASN A 426 -25.55 -12.35 6.49
N PRO A 427 -24.34 -12.34 7.10
CA PRO A 427 -23.13 -12.75 6.41
C PRO A 427 -23.18 -14.24 6.08
N ARG A 428 -22.88 -14.59 4.83
CA ARG A 428 -22.93 -15.98 4.31
C ARG A 428 -21.91 -16.18 3.20
N ILE A 429 -21.63 -17.43 2.88
CA ILE A 429 -20.87 -17.85 1.70
C ILE A 429 -21.85 -18.23 0.59
N VAL A 430 -21.63 -17.75 -0.65
CA VAL A 430 -22.49 -17.98 -1.82
C VAL A 430 -21.73 -18.53 -3.00
#